data_5df92e96cf0af1718967d362b5333426
#
_entry.id   5df92e96cf0af1718967d362b5333426
#
_cell.length_a   1.000
_cell.length_b   1.000
_cell.length_c   1.000
_cell.angle_alpha   90.00
_cell.angle_beta   90.00
_cell.angle_gamma   90.00
#
_symmetry.space_group_name_H-M   'P 1'
#
loop_
_entity.id
_entity.type
_entity.pdbx_description
1 polymer ?
#
loop_
_entity_poly.entity_id
_entity_poly.type
_entity_poly.pdbx_seq_one_letter_code
_entity_poly.pdbx_strand_id
1 'polypeptide(L)'
;MNKNFYQAVVCKKIGSLNNLELHSLKSKRLHTGEVRINVKACGMNFPDKLMVEGKYQFKPELPFTPGLEVSGVISETFDENINFTLGTKIMSQLRFGGYAEEIIVNKKDIIKMPSNFSFEEAAGFRVAAQTAYVSL
;
A
#
# COMPACT_ATOMS: atom_id res chain seq x y z
N MET A 1 14.28 14.14 -6.23
CA MET A 1 13.35 15.25 -5.88
C MET A 1 12.37 14.77 -4.85
N ASN A 2 12.30 15.43 -3.70
CA ASN A 2 11.20 15.21 -2.78
C ASN A 2 9.93 15.76 -3.42
N LYS A 3 9.11 14.87 -3.99
CA LYS A 3 7.75 15.26 -4.39
C LYS A 3 6.99 15.61 -3.12
N ASN A 4 6.59 16.85 -2.96
CA ASN A 4 5.76 17.27 -1.82
C ASN A 4 4.33 16.71 -1.90
N PHE A 5 3.94 16.15 -3.04
CA PHE A 5 2.61 15.61 -3.34
C PHE A 5 2.70 14.33 -4.16
N TYR A 6 1.72 13.46 -3.99
CA TYR A 6 1.56 12.21 -4.74
C TYR A 6 0.09 12.00 -5.10
N GLN A 7 -0.17 11.20 -6.13
CA GLN A 7 -1.53 10.85 -6.54
C GLN A 7 -2.02 9.63 -5.78
N ALA A 8 -3.29 9.66 -5.37
CA ALA A 8 -3.96 8.54 -4.74
C ALA A 8 -5.44 8.49 -5.14
N VAL A 9 -5.98 7.28 -5.19
CA VAL A 9 -7.42 7.06 -5.34
C VAL A 9 -8.08 7.19 -3.98
N VAL A 10 -9.01 8.12 -3.83
CA VAL A 10 -9.63 8.46 -2.55
C VAL A 10 -11.12 8.15 -2.56
N CYS A 11 -11.57 7.46 -1.53
CA CYS A 11 -12.97 7.26 -1.20
C CYS A 11 -13.41 8.35 -0.21
N LYS A 12 -14.24 9.28 -0.67
CA LYS A 12 -14.81 10.34 0.18
C LYS A 12 -16.15 9.97 0.80
N LYS A 13 -16.85 9.04 0.18
CA LYS A 13 -18.17 8.57 0.60
C LYS A 13 -18.30 7.08 0.28
N ILE A 14 -18.72 6.30 1.26
CA ILE A 14 -19.01 4.87 1.07
C ILE A 14 -20.30 4.67 0.27
N GLY A 15 -20.44 3.51 -0.35
CA GLY A 15 -21.66 3.03 -1.00
C GLY A 15 -21.45 2.59 -2.47
N SER A 16 -20.62 3.28 -3.23
CA SER A 16 -20.40 2.97 -4.65
C SER A 16 -18.96 3.17 -5.05
N LEU A 17 -18.45 2.31 -5.95
CA LEU A 17 -17.14 2.49 -6.57
C LEU A 17 -17.04 3.80 -7.38
N ASN A 18 -18.16 4.35 -7.83
CA ASN A 18 -18.20 5.66 -8.49
C ASN A 18 -17.83 6.83 -7.57
N ASN A 19 -17.75 6.59 -6.27
CA ASN A 19 -17.30 7.57 -5.29
C ASN A 19 -15.77 7.64 -5.16
N LEU A 20 -15.05 6.81 -5.91
CA LEU A 20 -13.59 6.85 -5.97
C LEU A 20 -13.12 7.96 -6.91
N GLU A 21 -12.23 8.81 -6.43
CA GLU A 21 -11.69 9.94 -7.18
C GLU A 21 -10.16 9.97 -7.05
N LEU A 22 -9.49 10.42 -8.10
CA LEU A 22 -8.05 10.67 -8.07
C LEU A 22 -7.77 12.03 -7.42
N HIS A 23 -6.93 12.04 -6.38
CA HIS A 23 -6.54 13.23 -5.66
C HIS A 23 -5.02 13.35 -5.52
N SER A 24 -4.56 14.59 -5.50
CA SER A 24 -3.19 14.93 -5.12
C SER A 24 -3.14 15.12 -3.60
N LEU A 25 -2.40 14.28 -2.92
CA LEU A 25 -2.22 14.29 -1.47
C LEU A 25 -0.82 14.79 -1.10
N LYS A 26 -0.72 15.49 0.03
CA LYS A 26 0.58 15.96 0.54
C LYS A 26 1.34 14.83 1.19
N SER A 27 2.61 14.66 0.82
CA SER A 27 3.53 13.71 1.48
C SER A 27 3.72 14.08 2.94
N LYS A 28 3.58 13.09 3.82
CA LYS A 28 3.79 13.24 5.27
C LYS A 28 5.25 12.98 5.62
N ARG A 29 5.71 13.48 6.77
CA ARG A 29 7.02 13.16 7.32
C ARG A 29 7.03 11.74 7.87
N LEU A 30 8.19 11.08 7.80
CA LEU A 30 8.42 9.79 8.44
C LEU A 30 8.60 9.96 9.96
N HIS A 31 8.24 8.91 10.69
CA HIS A 31 8.54 8.72 12.11
C HIS A 31 9.49 7.55 12.30
N THR A 32 9.99 7.37 13.53
CA THR A 32 10.86 6.25 13.90
C THR A 32 10.28 4.90 13.48
N GLY A 33 11.07 4.11 12.79
CA GLY A 33 10.67 2.78 12.32
C GLY A 33 9.88 2.77 11.00
N GLU A 34 9.59 3.94 10.42
CA GLU A 34 8.86 4.05 9.17
C GLU A 34 9.79 4.16 7.96
N VAL A 35 9.27 3.71 6.84
CA VAL A 35 9.87 3.86 5.52
C VAL A 35 8.82 4.35 4.52
N ARG A 36 9.27 5.14 3.56
CA ARG A 36 8.47 5.57 2.41
C ARG A 36 8.72 4.65 1.24
N ILE A 37 7.66 4.24 0.60
CA ILE A 37 7.70 3.38 -0.58
C ILE A 37 7.14 4.14 -1.77
N ASN A 38 7.89 4.20 -2.85
CA ASN A 38 7.36 4.51 -4.18
C ASN A 38 6.68 3.25 -4.69
N VAL A 39 5.36 3.28 -4.75
CA VAL A 39 4.53 2.16 -5.20
C VAL A 39 4.71 1.98 -6.71
N LYS A 40 4.95 0.76 -7.13
CA LYS A 40 5.08 0.36 -8.54
C LYS A 40 3.89 -0.44 -9.03
N ALA A 41 3.28 -1.22 -8.14
CA ALA A 41 2.05 -1.95 -8.42
C ALA A 41 1.23 -2.13 -7.14
N CYS A 42 -0.07 -2.21 -7.28
CA CYS A 42 -1.01 -2.51 -6.21
C CYS A 42 -1.94 -3.64 -6.64
N GLY A 43 -2.08 -4.65 -5.79
CA GLY A 43 -3.04 -5.72 -6.02
C GLY A 43 -4.47 -5.25 -5.76
N MET A 44 -5.41 -5.67 -6.60
CA MET A 44 -6.84 -5.43 -6.40
C MET A 44 -7.48 -6.66 -5.79
N ASN A 45 -8.18 -6.47 -4.67
CA ASN A 45 -8.80 -7.55 -3.91
C ASN A 45 -10.28 -7.26 -3.66
N PHE A 46 -11.06 -8.32 -3.48
CA PHE A 46 -12.49 -8.20 -3.20
C PHE A 46 -12.79 -7.38 -1.92
N PRO A 47 -12.02 -7.49 -0.82
CA PRO A 47 -12.17 -6.61 0.33
C PRO A 47 -12.06 -5.12 0.05
N ASP A 48 -11.25 -4.69 -0.94
CA ASP A 48 -11.15 -3.28 -1.32
C ASP A 48 -12.51 -2.73 -1.76
N LYS A 49 -13.22 -3.51 -2.61
CA LYS A 49 -14.57 -3.18 -3.03
C LYS A 49 -15.54 -3.13 -1.85
N LEU A 50 -15.49 -4.12 -0.96
CA LEU A 50 -16.35 -4.17 0.21
C LEU A 50 -16.13 -3.00 1.17
N MET A 51 -14.87 -2.53 1.34
CA MET A 51 -14.57 -1.34 2.12
C MET A 51 -15.24 -0.09 1.53
N VAL A 52 -15.12 0.12 0.22
CA VAL A 52 -15.73 1.25 -0.48
C VAL A 52 -17.26 1.21 -0.39
N GLU A 53 -17.85 0.02 -0.46
CA GLU A 53 -19.29 -0.17 -0.30
C GLU A 53 -19.78 -0.11 1.16
N GLY A 54 -18.86 -0.04 2.13
CA GLY A 54 -19.19 -0.05 3.56
C GLY A 54 -19.64 -1.40 4.10
N LYS A 55 -19.36 -2.47 3.38
CA LYS A 55 -19.76 -3.86 3.70
C LYS A 55 -18.65 -4.71 4.31
N TYR A 56 -17.43 -4.17 4.39
CA TYR A 56 -16.32 -4.88 5.01
C TYR A 56 -16.36 -4.72 6.52
N GLN A 57 -15.88 -5.72 7.26
CA GLN A 57 -15.84 -5.71 8.73
C GLN A 57 -14.98 -4.58 9.31
N PHE A 58 -13.86 -4.25 8.65
CA PHE A 58 -13.03 -3.09 8.98
C PHE A 58 -13.45 -1.90 8.12
N LYS A 59 -13.76 -0.78 8.76
CA LYS A 59 -14.23 0.45 8.12
C LYS A 59 -13.24 1.58 8.41
N PRO A 60 -12.37 1.95 7.45
CA PRO A 60 -11.52 3.12 7.61
C PRO A 60 -12.34 4.39 7.78
N GLU A 61 -11.78 5.37 8.50
CA GLU A 61 -12.36 6.70 8.56
C GLU A 61 -12.26 7.39 7.19
N LEU A 62 -13.31 8.09 6.82
CA LEU A 62 -13.36 8.87 5.58
C LEU A 62 -12.61 10.21 5.74
N PRO A 63 -11.92 10.70 4.71
CA PRO A 63 -11.65 10.02 3.44
C PRO A 63 -10.51 9.00 3.58
N PHE A 64 -10.57 7.90 2.82
CA PHE A 64 -9.49 6.91 2.81
C PHE A 64 -9.13 6.48 1.39
N THR A 65 -7.94 5.91 1.25
CA THR A 65 -7.46 5.28 0.02
C THR A 65 -7.56 3.76 0.19
N PRO A 66 -8.25 3.03 -0.70
CA PRO A 66 -8.26 1.56 -0.69
C PRO A 66 -6.89 0.97 -1.05
N GLY A 67 -6.78 -0.36 -1.04
CA GLY A 67 -5.61 -1.12 -1.46
C GLY A 67 -4.97 -1.87 -0.31
N LEU A 68 -5.01 -3.21 -0.37
CA LEU A 68 -4.53 -4.11 0.69
C LEU A 68 -3.11 -4.61 0.48
N GLU A 69 -2.56 -4.48 -0.70
CA GLU A 69 -1.20 -4.98 -0.98
C GLU A 69 -0.53 -4.16 -2.07
N VAL A 70 0.77 -3.98 -1.92
CA VAL A 70 1.58 -3.23 -2.86
C VAL A 70 2.95 -3.88 -3.05
N SER A 71 3.58 -3.55 -4.15
CA SER A 71 5.01 -3.68 -4.36
C SER A 71 5.61 -2.34 -4.77
N GLY A 72 6.87 -2.13 -4.45
CA GLY A 72 7.52 -0.87 -4.76
C GLY A 72 8.96 -0.83 -4.31
N VAL A 73 9.49 0.37 -4.23
CA VAL A 73 10.90 0.63 -3.92
C VAL A 73 10.99 1.59 -2.74
N ILE A 74 11.85 1.28 -1.78
CA ILE A 74 12.13 2.19 -0.66
C ILE A 74 12.76 3.47 -1.19
N SER A 75 12.10 4.61 -0.97
CA SER A 75 12.54 5.93 -1.40
C SER A 75 13.04 6.81 -0.27
N GLU A 76 12.66 6.51 0.98
CA GLU A 76 13.10 7.24 2.16
C GLU A 76 13.03 6.33 3.39
N THR A 77 13.98 6.49 4.30
CA THR A 77 14.02 5.79 5.59
C THR A 77 14.22 6.81 6.70
N PHE A 78 13.56 6.60 7.84
CA PHE A 78 13.80 7.45 9.02
C PHE A 78 15.11 7.06 9.73
N ASP A 79 15.30 5.75 9.94
CA ASP A 79 16.45 5.22 10.67
C ASP A 79 17.55 4.75 9.71
N GLU A 80 18.80 5.13 9.95
CA GLU A 80 19.96 4.69 9.16
C GLU A 80 20.30 3.20 9.36
N ASN A 81 19.93 2.61 10.51
CA ASN A 81 20.28 1.24 10.91
C ASN A 81 19.19 0.22 10.62
N ILE A 82 18.60 0.22 9.44
CA ILE A 82 17.60 -0.77 9.04
C ILE A 82 18.20 -1.77 8.02
N ASN A 83 17.68 -2.99 8.03
CA ASN A 83 18.07 -4.03 7.05
C ASN A 83 17.57 -3.74 5.63
N PHE A 84 16.84 -2.66 5.45
CA PHE A 84 16.27 -2.21 4.19
C PHE A 84 16.85 -0.84 3.83
N THR A 85 17.63 -0.79 2.76
CA THR A 85 18.26 0.44 2.24
C THR A 85 17.42 1.09 1.14
N LEU A 86 17.74 2.33 0.82
CA LEU A 86 17.15 3.02 -0.34
C LEU A 86 17.32 2.17 -1.62
N GLY A 87 16.31 2.12 -2.46
CA GLY A 87 16.30 1.33 -3.69
C GLY A 87 15.94 -0.15 -3.50
N THR A 88 15.81 -0.64 -2.26
CA THR A 88 15.37 -2.02 -2.02
C THR A 88 13.96 -2.24 -2.56
N LYS A 89 13.78 -3.26 -3.37
CA LYS A 89 12.47 -3.72 -3.86
C LYS A 89 11.77 -4.50 -2.77
N ILE A 90 10.54 -4.11 -2.48
CA ILE A 90 9.74 -4.69 -1.40
C ILE A 90 8.32 -5.02 -1.85
N MET A 91 7.66 -5.85 -1.07
CA MET A 91 6.22 -6.02 -1.08
C MET A 91 5.67 -5.92 0.34
N SER A 92 4.45 -5.40 0.46
CA SER A 92 3.79 -5.18 1.75
C SER A 92 2.30 -5.48 1.66
N GLN A 93 1.77 -6.02 2.74
CA GLN A 93 0.34 -6.13 2.96
C GLN A 93 -0.10 -5.00 3.88
N LEU A 94 -1.21 -4.37 3.54
CA LEU A 94 -1.75 -3.19 4.20
C LEU A 94 -3.15 -3.48 4.72
N ARG A 95 -3.64 -2.67 5.63
CA ARG A 95 -5.07 -2.63 5.96
C ARG A 95 -5.88 -1.85 4.93
N PHE A 96 -5.29 -0.79 4.37
CA PHE A 96 -5.78 0.07 3.30
C PHE A 96 -4.65 1.02 2.88
N GLY A 97 -4.83 1.79 1.84
CA GLY A 97 -3.89 2.85 1.44
C GLY A 97 -3.05 2.55 0.20
N GLY A 98 -3.16 1.36 -0.39
CA GLY A 98 -2.27 0.92 -1.46
C GLY A 98 -2.51 1.56 -2.83
N TYR A 99 -3.72 2.09 -3.10
CA TYR A 99 -4.02 2.74 -4.39
C TYR A 99 -3.46 4.16 -4.44
N ALA A 100 -2.15 4.27 -4.27
CA ALA A 100 -1.42 5.53 -4.21
C ALA A 100 -0.01 5.36 -4.82
N GLU A 101 0.55 6.44 -5.33
CA GLU A 101 1.94 6.45 -5.82
C GLU A 101 2.97 6.30 -4.70
N GLU A 102 2.57 6.63 -3.46
CA GLU A 102 3.43 6.67 -2.29
C GLU A 102 2.67 6.14 -1.08
N ILE A 103 3.33 5.33 -0.27
CA ILE A 103 2.85 4.91 1.05
C ILE A 103 3.95 5.06 2.10
N ILE A 104 3.54 5.21 3.36
CA ILE A 104 4.41 5.11 4.53
C ILE A 104 3.98 3.89 5.33
N VAL A 105 4.93 3.02 5.63
CA VAL A 105 4.71 1.78 6.37
C VAL A 105 5.79 1.57 7.41
N ASN A 106 5.49 0.78 8.45
CA ASN A 106 6.53 0.36 9.38
C ASN A 106 7.42 -0.69 8.73
N LYS A 107 8.73 -0.61 8.95
CA LYS A 107 9.72 -1.56 8.41
C LYS A 107 9.45 -3.02 8.74
N LYS A 108 8.72 -3.30 9.82
CA LYS A 108 8.32 -4.67 10.21
C LYS A 108 7.25 -5.28 9.30
N ASP A 109 6.51 -4.43 8.56
CA ASP A 109 5.39 -4.84 7.71
C ASP A 109 5.79 -5.05 6.25
N ILE A 110 7.07 -4.82 5.92
CA ILE A 110 7.61 -5.04 4.59
C ILE A 110 8.48 -6.29 4.51
N ILE A 111 8.48 -6.92 3.36
CA ILE A 111 9.41 -8.01 3.02
C ILE A 111 10.11 -7.71 1.69
N LYS A 112 11.34 -8.20 1.55
CA LYS A 112 12.07 -8.09 0.28
C LYS A 112 11.31 -8.84 -0.82
N MET A 113 11.17 -8.20 -1.96
CA MET A 113 10.58 -8.82 -3.13
C MET A 113 11.52 -9.92 -3.66
N PRO A 114 11.00 -11.12 -3.99
CA PRO A 114 11.80 -12.14 -4.64
C PRO A 114 12.41 -11.62 -5.95
N SER A 115 13.66 -11.98 -6.22
CA SER A 115 14.41 -11.45 -7.38
C SER A 115 13.81 -11.84 -8.74
N ASN A 116 13.06 -12.94 -8.79
CA ASN A 116 12.39 -13.45 -9.98
C ASN A 116 10.97 -12.92 -10.18
N PHE A 117 10.46 -12.07 -9.27
CA PHE A 117 9.14 -11.47 -9.41
C PHE A 117 9.21 -10.11 -10.11
N SER A 118 8.22 -9.84 -10.95
CA SER A 118 7.90 -8.48 -11.36
C SER A 118 7.18 -7.72 -10.21
N PHE A 119 7.05 -6.41 -10.32
CA PHE A 119 6.28 -5.65 -9.32
C PHE A 119 4.81 -6.05 -9.32
N GLU A 120 4.25 -6.33 -10.49
CA GLU A 120 2.87 -6.79 -10.66
C GLU A 120 2.63 -8.14 -10.00
N GLU A 121 3.52 -9.11 -10.22
CA GLU A 121 3.47 -10.42 -9.56
C GLU A 121 3.59 -10.28 -8.04
N ALA A 122 4.52 -9.47 -7.57
CA ALA A 122 4.73 -9.23 -6.14
C ALA A 122 3.51 -8.56 -5.48
N ALA A 123 2.89 -7.59 -6.16
CA ALA A 123 1.71 -6.88 -5.65
C ALA A 123 0.47 -7.76 -5.58
N GLY A 124 0.33 -8.76 -6.47
CA GLY A 124 -0.82 -9.66 -6.50
C GLY A 124 -0.63 -10.97 -5.73
N PHE A 125 0.54 -11.20 -5.14
CA PHE A 125 0.89 -12.50 -4.58
C PHE A 125 0.44 -12.67 -3.13
N ARG A 126 0.70 -11.68 -2.27
CA ARG A 126 0.73 -11.88 -0.82
C ARG A 126 -0.64 -12.20 -0.24
N VAL A 127 -1.66 -11.42 -0.58
CA VAL A 127 -3.03 -11.63 -0.07
C VAL A 127 -3.60 -12.95 -0.57
N ALA A 128 -3.47 -13.24 -1.86
CA ALA A 128 -3.99 -14.47 -2.45
C ALA A 128 -3.27 -15.72 -1.92
N ALA A 129 -1.93 -15.71 -1.91
CA ALA A 129 -1.13 -16.85 -1.44
C ALA A 129 -1.34 -17.12 0.06
N GLN A 130 -1.38 -16.07 0.88
CA GLN A 130 -1.61 -16.22 2.32
C GLN A 130 -3.02 -16.74 2.59
N THR A 131 -4.03 -16.26 1.88
CA THR A 131 -5.40 -16.75 1.99
C THR A 131 -5.49 -18.23 1.62
N ALA A 132 -4.89 -18.63 0.51
CA ALA A 132 -4.85 -20.02 0.09
C ALA A 132 -4.12 -20.91 1.12
N TYR A 133 -2.97 -20.48 1.60
CA TYR A 133 -2.18 -21.23 2.59
C TYR A 133 -2.91 -21.44 3.91
N VAL A 134 -3.58 -20.42 4.43
CA VAL A 134 -4.32 -20.51 5.71
C VAL A 134 -5.60 -21.35 5.55
N SER A 135 -6.18 -21.40 4.33
CA SER A 135 -7.39 -22.18 4.06
C SER A 135 -7.14 -23.68 3.87
N LEU A 136 -5.89 -24.09 3.71
CA LEU A 136 -5.48 -25.50 3.58
C LEU A 136 -5.17 -26.12 4.92
#